data_52bb5ddc93fd5bf8b515cad4285ae824
#
_entry.id   52bb5ddc93fd5bf8b515cad4285ae824
#
_cell.length_a   1.000
_cell.length_b   1.000
_cell.length_c   1.000
_cell.angle_alpha   90.00
_cell.angle_beta   90.00
_cell.angle_gamma   90.00
#
_symmetry.space_group_name_H-M   'P 1'
#
loop_
_entity.id
_entity.type
_entity.pdbx_description
1 polymer ?
#
loop_
_entity_poly.entity_id
_entity_poly.type
_entity_poly.pdbx_seq_one_letter_code
_entity_poly.pdbx_strand_id
1 'polypeptide(L)'
;MTKLILTTMELCGNKCHACAIEEEGQIMELRLEAAARQSILGNIYVGQVENIASNIQAAFVLIAPGVRGYFPLQEAEQVIYASGKAPGSPLRPGDQILVQVSRDAMKGKLPALTANLNFTGKYLVLTTGEKKFGLSGKLSGSERHTLSGWLEAEAARPDKEYGLIVRTNAAQAEKAEILQELSYLKSLYEKVAVNGKSRTCFSLLYETEPVYLTTLRDIYSENLTDIVTDDPEIFQQITSYLKETSPEEESKARFYQDKLLPLYKLSRMENALDEVQKEKIWLNSGG
;
A
#
# COMPACT_ATOMS: atom_id res chain seq x y z
N MET A 1 -3.76 -16.21 18.23
CA MET A 1 -2.85 -15.13 18.66
C MET A 1 -1.95 -14.78 17.52
N THR A 2 -2.02 -13.55 17.03
CA THR A 2 -1.25 -13.09 15.87
C THR A 2 -0.07 -12.24 16.34
N LYS A 3 1.13 -12.52 15.86
CA LYS A 3 2.33 -11.69 16.08
C LYS A 3 2.83 -11.13 14.76
N LEU A 4 3.25 -9.88 14.79
CA LEU A 4 4.00 -9.25 13.71
C LEU A 4 5.49 -9.28 14.07
N ILE A 5 6.29 -9.89 13.22
CA ILE A 5 7.72 -10.04 13.45
C ILE A 5 8.48 -9.34 12.33
N LEU A 6 9.34 -8.41 12.72
CA LEU A 6 10.10 -7.55 11.82
C LEU A 6 11.58 -7.69 12.13
N THR A 7 12.36 -8.12 11.16
CA THR A 7 13.79 -8.37 11.35
C THR A 7 14.56 -8.15 10.07
N THR A 8 15.86 -8.13 10.17
CA THR A 8 16.75 -8.15 9.02
C THR A 8 17.41 -9.53 8.91
N MET A 9 17.39 -10.09 7.71
CA MET A 9 18.04 -11.36 7.42
C MET A 9 18.85 -11.28 6.11
N GLU A 10 19.75 -12.22 5.92
CA GLU A 10 20.49 -12.35 4.67
C GLU A 10 19.91 -13.49 3.83
N LEU A 11 19.57 -13.19 2.57
CA LEU A 11 19.06 -14.16 1.62
C LEU A 11 19.89 -14.10 0.33
N CYS A 12 20.51 -15.21 -0.06
CA CYS A 12 21.34 -15.28 -1.26
C CYS A 12 22.42 -14.18 -1.33
N GLY A 13 23.05 -13.84 -0.20
CA GLY A 13 24.08 -12.80 -0.11
C GLY A 13 23.55 -11.36 -0.12
N ASN A 14 22.23 -11.17 -0.05
CA ASN A 14 21.61 -9.85 0.03
C ASN A 14 20.92 -9.65 1.38
N LYS A 15 21.15 -8.48 1.98
CA LYS A 15 20.43 -8.06 3.18
C LYS A 15 18.99 -7.73 2.83
N CYS A 16 18.03 -8.33 3.55
CA CYS A 16 16.60 -8.14 3.36
C CYS A 16 15.94 -7.76 4.68
N HIS A 17 14.98 -6.85 4.63
CA HIS A 17 13.99 -6.67 5.70
C HIS A 17 12.91 -7.74 5.54
N ALA A 18 12.67 -8.48 6.60
CA ALA A 18 11.65 -9.52 6.65
C ALA A 18 10.52 -9.07 7.57
N CYS A 19 9.29 -9.12 7.04
CA CYS A 19 8.06 -8.85 7.77
C CYS A 19 7.22 -10.12 7.75
N ALA A 20 7.02 -10.76 8.90
CA ALA A 20 6.25 -11.99 9.03
C ALA A 20 5.04 -11.82 9.93
N ILE A 21 3.93 -12.44 9.54
CA ILE A 21 2.75 -12.63 10.37
C ILE A 21 2.78 -14.08 10.86
N GLU A 22 2.86 -14.24 12.19
CA GLU A 22 2.85 -15.53 12.87
C GLU A 22 1.52 -15.75 13.58
N GLU A 23 0.91 -16.89 13.37
CA GLU A 23 -0.27 -17.35 14.11
C GLU A 23 0.02 -18.72 14.73
N GLU A 24 -0.20 -18.86 16.03
CA GLU A 24 -0.01 -20.12 16.78
C GLU A 24 1.36 -20.80 16.56
N GLY A 25 2.41 -19.98 16.37
CA GLY A 25 3.78 -20.47 16.14
C GLY A 25 4.08 -20.88 14.70
N GLN A 26 3.17 -20.61 13.75
CA GLN A 26 3.37 -20.83 12.32
C GLN A 26 3.40 -19.51 11.56
N ILE A 27 4.31 -19.37 10.62
CA ILE A 27 4.36 -18.21 9.73
C ILE A 27 3.28 -18.37 8.67
N MET A 28 2.28 -17.48 8.72
CA MET A 28 1.17 -17.43 7.78
C MET A 28 1.48 -16.58 6.56
N GLU A 29 2.26 -15.52 6.76
CA GLU A 29 2.68 -14.61 5.70
C GLU A 29 4.11 -14.17 5.95
N LEU A 30 4.94 -14.14 4.90
CA LEU A 30 6.30 -13.63 4.92
C LEU A 30 6.52 -12.72 3.72
N ARG A 31 6.84 -11.47 3.99
CA ARG A 31 7.23 -10.46 3.00
C ARG A 31 8.70 -10.16 3.15
N LEU A 32 9.42 -10.15 2.05
CA LEU A 32 10.85 -9.84 2.00
C LEU A 32 11.06 -8.63 1.09
N GLU A 33 11.78 -7.66 1.60
CA GLU A 33 12.18 -6.47 0.87
C GLU A 33 13.70 -6.34 0.91
N ALA A 34 14.34 -6.15 -0.26
CA ALA A 34 15.78 -5.97 -0.30
C ALA A 34 16.17 -4.65 0.39
N ALA A 35 17.02 -4.71 1.42
CA ALA A 35 17.42 -3.53 2.18
C ALA A 35 18.15 -2.47 1.32
N ALA A 36 18.80 -2.90 0.24
CA ALA A 36 19.52 -2.02 -0.69
C ALA A 36 18.61 -1.34 -1.73
N ARG A 37 17.34 -1.76 -1.85
CA ARG A 37 16.41 -1.24 -2.87
C ARG A 37 15.06 -0.99 -2.24
N GLN A 38 14.81 0.28 -1.95
CA GLN A 38 13.49 0.69 -1.48
C GLN A 38 12.44 0.47 -2.57
N SER A 39 11.35 -0.21 -2.24
CA SER A 39 10.18 -0.36 -3.11
C SER A 39 9.60 1.01 -3.42
N ILE A 40 9.21 1.21 -4.67
CA ILE A 40 8.46 2.41 -5.10
C ILE A 40 6.96 2.11 -5.28
N LEU A 41 6.53 0.91 -4.91
CA LEU A 41 5.14 0.48 -5.00
C LEU A 41 4.22 1.44 -4.24
N GLY A 42 3.19 1.93 -4.91
CA GLY A 42 2.24 2.89 -4.34
C GLY A 42 2.68 4.36 -4.42
N ASN A 43 3.94 4.66 -4.70
CA ASN A 43 4.41 6.03 -4.88
C ASN A 43 3.72 6.71 -6.05
N ILE A 44 3.43 8.01 -5.90
CA ILE A 44 2.77 8.82 -6.95
C ILE A 44 3.74 9.89 -7.44
N TYR A 45 3.86 9.98 -8.75
CA TYR A 45 4.77 10.89 -9.45
C TYR A 45 4.05 11.76 -10.48
N VAL A 46 4.65 12.89 -10.81
CA VAL A 46 4.40 13.58 -12.07
C VAL A 46 5.30 12.93 -13.11
N GLY A 47 4.75 12.04 -13.93
CA GLY A 47 5.48 11.37 -15.00
C GLY A 47 5.32 12.06 -16.35
N GLN A 48 6.28 11.85 -17.24
CA GLN A 48 6.22 12.34 -18.62
C GLN A 48 6.04 11.17 -19.59
N VAL A 49 5.04 11.25 -20.45
CA VAL A 49 4.83 10.28 -21.53
C VAL A 49 5.99 10.39 -22.53
N GLU A 50 6.79 9.34 -22.62
CA GLU A 50 7.91 9.27 -23.54
C GLU A 50 7.45 8.85 -24.93
N ASN A 51 6.72 7.74 -25.03
CA ASN A 51 6.14 7.27 -26.28
C ASN A 51 4.86 6.45 -26.03
N ILE A 52 4.12 6.20 -27.11
CA ILE A 52 2.89 5.40 -27.12
C ILE A 52 3.09 4.24 -28.09
N ALA A 53 2.88 3.03 -27.59
CA ALA A 53 2.98 1.77 -28.35
C ALA A 53 1.57 1.16 -28.52
N SER A 54 0.84 1.61 -29.53
CA SER A 54 -0.56 1.21 -29.77
C SER A 54 -0.71 -0.30 -30.05
N ASN A 55 0.31 -0.94 -30.61
CA ASN A 55 0.30 -2.39 -30.87
C ASN A 55 0.23 -3.26 -29.61
N ILE A 56 0.69 -2.75 -28.48
CA ILE A 56 0.62 -3.43 -27.16
C ILE A 56 -0.32 -2.70 -26.19
N GLN A 57 -1.10 -1.73 -26.66
CA GLN A 57 -2.02 -0.92 -25.88
C GLN A 57 -1.38 -0.31 -24.61
N ALA A 58 -0.16 0.26 -24.78
CA ALA A 58 0.61 0.83 -23.68
C ALA A 58 1.24 2.18 -24.05
N ALA A 59 1.47 2.99 -23.04
CA ALA A 59 2.41 4.10 -23.08
C ALA A 59 3.60 3.81 -22.16
N PHE A 60 4.76 4.36 -22.49
CA PHE A 60 5.92 4.37 -21.62
C PHE A 60 6.04 5.75 -20.99
N VAL A 61 6.07 5.79 -19.67
CA VAL A 61 6.09 7.03 -18.90
C VAL A 61 7.35 7.08 -18.05
N LEU A 62 8.11 8.16 -18.17
CA LEU A 62 9.25 8.44 -17.32
C LEU A 62 8.74 9.00 -15.97
N ILE A 63 9.09 8.38 -14.86
CA ILE A 63 8.76 8.83 -13.51
C ILE A 63 9.93 9.52 -12.80
N ALA A 64 11.14 9.29 -13.31
CA ALA A 64 12.37 9.97 -12.91
C ALA A 64 13.33 9.93 -14.10
N PRO A 65 14.44 10.72 -14.10
CA PRO A 65 15.46 10.63 -15.15
C PRO A 65 15.98 9.20 -15.31
N GLY A 66 15.73 8.59 -16.48
CA GLY A 66 16.13 7.21 -16.77
C GLY A 66 15.25 6.10 -16.17
N VAL A 67 14.23 6.45 -15.37
CA VAL A 67 13.30 5.47 -14.79
C VAL A 67 11.99 5.47 -15.58
N ARG A 68 11.81 4.42 -16.35
CA ARG A 68 10.64 4.23 -17.23
C ARG A 68 9.66 3.26 -16.61
N GLY A 69 8.36 3.54 -16.73
CA GLY A 69 7.26 2.65 -16.32
C GLY A 69 6.32 2.32 -17.47
N TYR A 70 5.66 1.19 -17.38
CA TYR A 70 4.59 0.72 -18.28
C TYR A 70 3.26 1.26 -17.84
N PHE A 71 2.53 1.96 -18.70
CA PHE A 71 1.22 2.54 -18.45
C PHE A 71 0.20 1.97 -19.44
N PRO A 72 -0.92 1.34 -18.99
CA PRO A 72 -1.94 0.78 -19.87
C PRO A 72 -2.80 1.89 -20.51
N LEU A 73 -2.96 1.89 -21.84
CA LEU A 73 -3.77 2.89 -22.55
C LEU A 73 -5.27 2.81 -22.23
N GLN A 74 -5.74 1.71 -21.66
CA GLN A 74 -7.13 1.56 -21.20
C GLN A 74 -7.49 2.56 -20.10
N GLU A 75 -6.49 3.07 -19.38
CA GLU A 75 -6.65 4.09 -18.32
C GLU A 75 -6.43 5.52 -18.82
N ALA A 76 -6.18 5.73 -20.11
CA ALA A 76 -5.83 7.04 -20.66
C ALA A 76 -6.92 8.09 -20.47
N GLU A 77 -8.20 7.70 -20.41
CA GLU A 77 -9.32 8.61 -20.17
C GLU A 77 -9.39 9.11 -18.72
N GLN A 78 -8.79 8.37 -17.79
CA GLN A 78 -8.78 8.70 -16.35
C GLN A 78 -7.59 9.55 -15.93
N VAL A 79 -6.71 9.87 -16.87
CA VAL A 79 -5.45 10.58 -16.60
C VAL A 79 -5.70 11.98 -16.05
N ILE A 80 -5.01 12.32 -14.97
CA ILE A 80 -4.90 13.68 -14.43
C ILE A 80 -3.67 14.33 -15.04
N TYR A 81 -3.86 15.37 -15.86
CA TYR A 81 -2.76 16.10 -16.50
C TYR A 81 -2.16 17.14 -15.56
N ALA A 82 -0.84 17.16 -15.45
CA ALA A 82 -0.09 18.19 -14.73
C ALA A 82 0.12 19.47 -15.53
N SER A 83 -0.08 19.42 -16.85
CA SER A 83 0.18 20.55 -17.79
C SER A 83 -1.06 21.43 -18.05
N GLY A 84 -2.13 21.31 -17.28
CA GLY A 84 -3.37 22.08 -17.49
C GLY A 84 -4.21 21.63 -18.67
N LYS A 85 -3.87 20.51 -19.33
CA LYS A 85 -4.66 19.89 -20.38
C LYS A 85 -5.99 19.39 -19.81
N ALA A 86 -7.08 19.51 -20.58
CA ALA A 86 -8.39 19.12 -20.11
C ALA A 86 -8.49 17.59 -19.87
N PRO A 87 -9.23 17.15 -18.85
CA PRO A 87 -9.53 15.73 -18.64
C PRO A 87 -10.15 15.09 -19.89
N GLY A 88 -9.85 13.81 -20.15
CA GLY A 88 -10.34 13.09 -21.32
C GLY A 88 -9.70 13.49 -22.67
N SER A 89 -8.73 14.41 -22.66
CA SER A 89 -7.96 14.70 -23.87
C SER A 89 -7.12 13.51 -24.30
N PRO A 90 -6.89 13.30 -25.62
CA PRO A 90 -6.01 12.21 -26.08
C PRO A 90 -4.62 12.33 -25.51
N LEU A 91 -4.10 11.24 -24.97
CA LEU A 91 -2.72 11.15 -24.47
C LEU A 91 -1.71 11.27 -25.61
N ARG A 92 -0.63 12.03 -25.43
CA ARG A 92 0.42 12.27 -26.42
C ARG A 92 1.81 12.20 -25.80
N PRO A 93 2.84 11.84 -26.57
CA PRO A 93 4.22 12.00 -26.14
C PRO A 93 4.51 13.43 -25.69
N GLY A 94 5.22 13.58 -24.58
CA GLY A 94 5.51 14.86 -23.94
C GLY A 94 4.47 15.30 -22.89
N ASP A 95 3.28 14.70 -22.84
CA ASP A 95 2.28 15.02 -21.81
C ASP A 95 2.83 14.68 -20.41
N GLN A 96 2.55 15.55 -19.44
CA GLN A 96 2.84 15.31 -18.04
C GLN A 96 1.58 14.88 -17.33
N ILE A 97 1.65 13.73 -16.65
CA ILE A 97 0.51 13.07 -16.03
C ILE A 97 0.84 12.60 -14.61
N LEU A 98 -0.16 12.57 -13.75
CA LEU A 98 -0.05 11.94 -12.44
C LEU A 98 -0.19 10.42 -12.61
N VAL A 99 0.78 9.68 -12.09
CA VAL A 99 0.78 8.22 -12.14
C VAL A 99 1.20 7.63 -10.81
N GLN A 100 0.59 6.51 -10.43
CA GLN A 100 0.96 5.72 -9.28
C GLN A 100 1.63 4.43 -9.73
N VAL A 101 2.65 3.99 -9.00
CA VAL A 101 3.27 2.69 -9.24
C VAL A 101 2.36 1.59 -8.67
N SER A 102 1.77 0.80 -9.55
CA SER A 102 0.88 -0.32 -9.19
C SER A 102 1.61 -1.65 -9.01
N ARG A 103 2.84 -1.75 -9.54
CA ARG A 103 3.72 -2.91 -9.40
C ARG A 103 5.17 -2.50 -9.58
N ASP A 104 6.04 -2.99 -8.71
CA ASP A 104 7.49 -2.80 -8.85
C ASP A 104 8.07 -3.50 -10.09
N ALA A 105 9.24 -3.03 -10.51
CA ALA A 105 10.03 -3.69 -11.53
C ALA A 105 10.48 -5.08 -11.08
N MET A 106 10.22 -6.10 -11.90
CA MET A 106 10.59 -7.48 -11.60
C MET A 106 11.25 -8.17 -12.79
N LYS A 107 12.38 -8.85 -12.57
CA LYS A 107 13.02 -9.77 -13.55
C LYS A 107 13.08 -9.16 -14.97
N GLY A 108 13.61 -7.93 -15.11
CA GLY A 108 13.74 -7.25 -16.40
C GLY A 108 12.46 -6.63 -16.94
N LYS A 109 11.34 -6.65 -16.21
CA LYS A 109 10.12 -5.93 -16.54
C LYS A 109 10.13 -4.55 -15.90
N LEU A 110 9.61 -3.56 -16.60
CA LEU A 110 9.40 -2.22 -16.07
C LEU A 110 8.37 -2.22 -14.95
N PRO A 111 8.43 -1.25 -14.01
CA PRO A 111 7.35 -1.02 -13.07
C PRO A 111 6.06 -0.73 -13.83
N ALA A 112 4.93 -1.25 -13.33
CA ALA A 112 3.63 -0.91 -13.88
C ALA A 112 3.09 0.35 -13.20
N LEU A 113 2.48 1.21 -14.01
CA LEU A 113 1.87 2.47 -13.60
C LEU A 113 0.37 2.43 -13.81
N THR A 114 -0.36 3.23 -13.06
CA THR A 114 -1.81 3.41 -13.18
C THR A 114 -2.18 4.89 -13.06
N ALA A 115 -3.24 5.30 -13.75
CA ALA A 115 -3.89 6.60 -13.56
C ALA A 115 -4.86 6.58 -12.36
N ASN A 116 -5.23 5.37 -11.89
CA ASN A 116 -6.09 5.22 -10.73
C ASN A 116 -5.28 5.38 -9.45
N LEU A 117 -5.25 6.61 -8.91
CA LEU A 117 -4.54 6.92 -7.69
C LEU A 117 -5.34 6.42 -6.49
N ASN A 118 -4.70 5.58 -5.66
CA ASN A 118 -5.30 5.00 -4.48
C ASN A 118 -4.59 5.52 -3.22
N PHE A 119 -5.37 6.06 -2.30
CA PHE A 119 -4.94 6.49 -0.97
C PHE A 119 -5.54 5.54 0.05
N THR A 120 -4.72 4.64 0.59
CA THR A 120 -5.17 3.54 1.44
C THR A 120 -4.95 3.87 2.90
N GLY A 121 -6.05 3.95 3.66
CA GLY A 121 -6.08 4.01 5.12
C GLY A 121 -6.31 2.65 5.77
N LYS A 122 -6.49 2.63 7.08
CA LYS A 122 -6.83 1.43 7.87
C LYS A 122 -8.26 0.97 7.56
N TYR A 123 -9.21 1.89 7.47
CA TYR A 123 -10.64 1.65 7.33
C TYR A 123 -11.19 1.95 5.94
N LEU A 124 -10.58 2.87 5.22
CA LEU A 124 -11.06 3.40 3.95
C LEU A 124 -9.98 3.36 2.87
N VAL A 125 -10.42 3.28 1.60
CA VAL A 125 -9.58 3.59 0.45
C VAL A 125 -10.28 4.66 -0.37
N LEU A 126 -9.59 5.77 -0.62
CA LEU A 126 -10.02 6.80 -1.56
C LEU A 126 -9.32 6.57 -2.90
N THR A 127 -10.08 6.56 -3.99
CA THR A 127 -9.57 6.22 -5.33
C THR A 127 -10.03 7.23 -6.38
N THR A 128 -9.17 7.53 -7.37
CA THR A 128 -9.54 8.41 -8.49
C THR A 128 -10.12 7.64 -9.68
N GLY A 129 -10.07 6.32 -9.69
CA GLY A 129 -10.54 5.50 -10.80
C GLY A 129 -12.06 5.49 -10.92
N GLU A 130 -12.71 4.66 -10.12
CA GLU A 130 -14.17 4.62 -10.09
C GLU A 130 -14.72 5.54 -9.03
N LYS A 131 -15.56 6.53 -9.41
CA LYS A 131 -16.18 7.50 -8.50
C LYS A 131 -17.36 6.92 -7.72
N LYS A 132 -17.33 5.62 -7.40
CA LYS A 132 -18.40 4.91 -6.69
C LYS A 132 -18.10 4.78 -5.21
N PHE A 133 -19.17 4.58 -4.44
CA PHE A 133 -19.09 4.13 -3.06
C PHE A 133 -19.17 2.60 -3.02
N GLY A 134 -18.21 1.96 -2.37
CA GLY A 134 -18.13 0.52 -2.26
C GLY A 134 -17.88 0.06 -0.81
N LEU A 135 -18.29 -1.17 -0.52
CA LEU A 135 -18.08 -1.83 0.77
C LEU A 135 -17.41 -3.19 0.54
N SER A 136 -16.44 -3.53 1.36
CA SER A 136 -15.76 -4.83 1.28
C SER A 136 -16.76 -5.99 1.27
N GLY A 137 -16.54 -6.97 0.39
CA GLY A 137 -17.37 -8.18 0.29
C GLY A 137 -17.35 -9.04 1.55
N LYS A 138 -16.36 -8.86 2.43
CA LYS A 138 -16.20 -9.62 3.68
C LYS A 138 -17.01 -9.06 4.85
N LEU A 139 -17.58 -7.87 4.73
CA LEU A 139 -18.46 -7.27 5.74
C LEU A 139 -19.82 -7.99 5.76
N SER A 140 -20.34 -8.25 6.95
CA SER A 140 -21.70 -8.78 7.16
C SER A 140 -22.79 -7.77 6.75
N GLY A 141 -24.01 -8.21 6.60
CA GLY A 141 -25.15 -7.33 6.23
C GLY A 141 -25.40 -6.22 7.24
N SER A 142 -25.28 -6.50 8.53
CA SER A 142 -25.45 -5.51 9.60
C SER A 142 -24.34 -4.46 9.62
N GLU A 143 -23.08 -4.88 9.47
CA GLU A 143 -21.93 -3.97 9.38
C GLU A 143 -22.04 -3.06 8.17
N ARG A 144 -22.40 -3.60 7.00
CA ARG A 144 -22.62 -2.83 5.78
C ARG A 144 -23.69 -1.77 5.97
N HIS A 145 -24.81 -2.10 6.63
CA HIS A 145 -25.90 -1.15 6.89
C HIS A 145 -25.41 -0.01 7.81
N THR A 146 -24.74 -0.34 8.89
CA THR A 146 -24.21 0.64 9.84
C THR A 146 -23.19 1.58 9.18
N LEU A 147 -22.18 1.00 8.51
CA LEU A 147 -21.11 1.76 7.86
C LEU A 147 -21.64 2.62 6.69
N SER A 148 -22.60 2.12 5.92
CA SER A 148 -23.29 2.93 4.89
C SER A 148 -24.00 4.12 5.50
N GLY A 149 -24.71 3.95 6.62
CA GLY A 149 -25.40 5.05 7.29
C GLY A 149 -24.43 6.11 7.85
N TRP A 150 -23.25 5.71 8.31
CA TRP A 150 -22.24 6.66 8.78
C TRP A 150 -21.62 7.50 7.67
N LEU A 151 -21.55 6.96 6.47
CA LEU A 151 -20.93 7.57 5.29
C LEU A 151 -21.93 8.04 4.23
N GLU A 152 -23.25 8.00 4.54
CA GLU A 152 -24.32 8.34 3.61
C GLU A 152 -24.14 9.73 2.97
N ALA A 153 -23.82 10.74 3.79
CA ALA A 153 -23.60 12.10 3.30
C ALA A 153 -22.44 12.18 2.29
N GLU A 154 -21.37 11.38 2.49
CA GLU A 154 -20.23 11.32 1.57
C GLU A 154 -20.56 10.46 0.35
N ALA A 155 -21.28 9.35 0.53
CA ALA A 155 -21.69 8.47 -0.56
C ALA A 155 -22.63 9.18 -1.55
N ALA A 156 -23.52 10.02 -1.05
CA ALA A 156 -24.52 10.75 -1.82
C ALA A 156 -24.00 12.04 -2.51
N ARG A 157 -22.75 12.47 -2.24
CA ARG A 157 -22.20 13.70 -2.85
C ARG A 157 -22.12 13.57 -4.38
N PRO A 158 -22.84 14.42 -5.14
CA PRO A 158 -22.87 14.34 -6.59
C PRO A 158 -21.61 14.90 -7.27
N ASP A 159 -20.88 15.80 -6.58
CA ASP A 159 -19.73 16.56 -7.08
C ASP A 159 -18.37 15.95 -6.72
N LYS A 160 -18.36 14.75 -6.10
CA LYS A 160 -17.11 14.12 -5.71
C LYS A 160 -16.34 13.61 -6.93
N GLU A 161 -15.07 13.92 -6.96
CA GLU A 161 -14.13 13.52 -8.01
C GLU A 161 -13.35 12.23 -7.67
N TYR A 162 -13.78 11.50 -6.64
CA TYR A 162 -13.16 10.26 -6.16
C TYR A 162 -14.20 9.22 -5.76
N GLY A 163 -13.81 7.96 -5.78
CA GLY A 163 -14.52 6.86 -5.17
C GLY A 163 -14.08 6.63 -3.73
N LEU A 164 -14.91 5.95 -2.96
CA LEU A 164 -14.63 5.58 -1.58
C LEU A 164 -14.97 4.11 -1.36
N ILE A 165 -14.01 3.34 -0.85
CA ILE A 165 -14.19 1.93 -0.55
C ILE A 165 -13.98 1.73 0.94
N VAL A 166 -14.96 1.12 1.61
CA VAL A 166 -14.89 0.77 3.03
C VAL A 166 -14.24 -0.61 3.16
N ARG A 167 -13.17 -0.70 3.94
CA ARG A 167 -12.41 -1.92 4.18
C ARG A 167 -13.04 -2.77 5.29
N THR A 168 -12.63 -4.02 5.39
CA THR A 168 -13.10 -4.96 6.41
C THR A 168 -12.79 -4.48 7.83
N ASN A 169 -11.63 -3.84 8.03
CA ASN A 169 -11.20 -3.33 9.34
C ASN A 169 -12.17 -2.25 9.90
N ALA A 170 -12.96 -1.60 9.05
CA ALA A 170 -13.97 -0.63 9.48
C ALA A 170 -15.09 -1.24 10.33
N ALA A 171 -15.27 -2.56 10.31
CA ALA A 171 -16.28 -3.25 11.12
C ALA A 171 -16.11 -3.04 12.63
N GLN A 172 -14.87 -2.83 13.08
CA GLN A 172 -14.51 -2.68 14.49
C GLN A 172 -14.23 -1.24 14.90
N ALA A 173 -14.23 -0.31 13.94
CA ALA A 173 -13.93 1.08 14.20
C ALA A 173 -15.16 1.82 14.73
N GLU A 174 -14.90 2.82 15.55
CA GLU A 174 -15.92 3.78 15.91
C GLU A 174 -16.16 4.78 14.76
N LYS A 175 -17.39 5.33 14.74
CA LYS A 175 -17.77 6.33 13.72
C LYS A 175 -16.77 7.50 13.65
N ALA A 176 -16.29 7.95 14.80
CA ALA A 176 -15.35 9.09 14.90
C ALA A 176 -14.04 8.79 14.20
N GLU A 177 -13.48 7.60 14.36
CA GLU A 177 -12.23 7.16 13.73
C GLU A 177 -12.36 7.11 12.20
N ILE A 178 -13.46 6.54 11.70
CA ILE A 178 -13.74 6.46 10.25
C ILE A 178 -13.87 7.86 9.63
N LEU A 179 -14.55 8.78 10.31
CA LEU A 179 -14.72 10.15 9.82
C LEU A 179 -13.40 10.95 9.89
N GLN A 180 -12.58 10.70 10.90
CA GLN A 180 -11.24 11.29 11.00
C GLN A 180 -10.34 10.80 9.85
N GLU A 181 -10.32 9.49 9.59
CA GLU A 181 -9.56 8.93 8.47
C GLU A 181 -10.08 9.43 7.12
N LEU A 182 -11.40 9.54 6.95
CA LEU A 182 -11.98 10.13 5.75
C LEU A 182 -11.47 11.57 5.52
N SER A 183 -11.45 12.38 6.56
CA SER A 183 -10.94 13.76 6.49
C SER A 183 -9.46 13.79 6.10
N TYR A 184 -8.65 12.92 6.68
CA TYR A 184 -7.23 12.77 6.34
C TYR A 184 -7.03 12.37 4.88
N LEU A 185 -7.73 11.32 4.41
CA LEU A 185 -7.61 10.85 3.02
C LEU A 185 -8.08 11.90 2.01
N LYS A 186 -9.10 12.69 2.33
CA LYS A 186 -9.55 13.82 1.50
C LYS A 186 -8.48 14.92 1.42
N SER A 187 -7.85 15.26 2.54
CA SER A 187 -6.73 16.21 2.57
C SER A 187 -5.56 15.72 1.72
N LEU A 188 -5.25 14.43 1.81
CA LEU A 188 -4.18 13.81 1.01
C LEU A 188 -4.53 13.81 -0.49
N TYR A 189 -5.76 13.46 -0.86
CA TYR A 189 -6.25 13.54 -2.23
C TYR A 189 -6.11 14.97 -2.78
N GLU A 190 -6.54 15.97 -2.03
CA GLU A 190 -6.44 17.38 -2.43
C GLU A 190 -4.98 17.79 -2.64
N LYS A 191 -4.10 17.45 -1.70
CA LYS A 191 -2.67 17.71 -1.80
C LYS A 191 -2.02 17.08 -3.03
N VAL A 192 -2.37 15.85 -3.36
CA VAL A 192 -1.73 15.05 -4.42
C VAL A 192 -2.45 15.20 -5.76
N ALA A 193 -3.74 14.91 -5.83
CA ALA A 193 -4.47 14.85 -7.09
C ALA A 193 -4.90 16.23 -7.60
N VAL A 194 -5.18 17.17 -6.71
CA VAL A 194 -5.59 18.53 -7.08
C VAL A 194 -4.37 19.44 -7.22
N ASN A 195 -3.59 19.59 -6.13
CA ASN A 195 -2.45 20.51 -6.12
C ASN A 195 -1.22 19.96 -6.85
N GLY A 196 -1.13 18.63 -7.00
CA GLY A 196 -0.08 17.96 -7.78
C GLY A 196 -0.02 18.36 -9.24
N LYS A 197 -1.16 18.82 -9.81
CA LYS A 197 -1.24 19.29 -11.20
C LYS A 197 -0.30 20.47 -11.51
N SER A 198 0.10 21.25 -10.51
CA SER A 198 1.01 22.41 -10.63
C SER A 198 2.47 22.06 -10.35
N ARG A 199 2.78 20.81 -10.05
CA ARG A 199 4.15 20.37 -9.76
C ARG A 199 4.94 20.09 -11.03
N THR A 200 6.24 20.25 -10.93
CA THR A 200 7.17 19.99 -12.03
C THR A 200 7.25 18.50 -12.36
N CYS A 201 7.61 18.20 -13.61
CA CYS A 201 7.89 16.85 -14.04
C CYS A 201 8.89 16.13 -13.12
N PHE A 202 8.67 14.84 -12.88
CA PHE A 202 9.43 13.95 -11.98
C PHE A 202 9.31 14.27 -10.49
N SER A 203 8.40 15.17 -10.08
CA SER A 203 8.11 15.35 -8.66
C SER A 203 7.49 14.09 -8.07
N LEU A 204 8.03 13.62 -6.93
CA LEU A 204 7.38 12.67 -6.05
C LEU A 204 6.29 13.41 -5.28
N LEU A 205 5.02 13.05 -5.51
CA LEU A 205 3.86 13.69 -4.89
C LEU A 205 3.41 12.99 -3.61
N TYR A 206 3.57 11.67 -3.59
CA TYR A 206 3.24 10.81 -2.47
C TYR A 206 4.24 9.66 -2.39
N GLU A 207 4.79 9.47 -1.23
CA GLU A 207 5.64 8.34 -0.89
C GLU A 207 4.86 7.38 0.01
N THR A 208 4.82 6.12 -0.39
CA THR A 208 4.13 5.09 0.39
C THR A 208 4.95 4.75 1.63
N GLU A 209 4.26 4.50 2.74
CA GLU A 209 4.87 4.01 3.95
C GLU A 209 5.63 2.70 3.71
N PRO A 210 6.70 2.42 4.48
CA PRO A 210 7.39 1.14 4.42
C PRO A 210 6.47 -0.06 4.59
N VAL A 211 6.83 -1.21 3.99
CA VAL A 211 6.00 -2.42 3.99
C VAL A 211 5.58 -2.86 5.40
N TYR A 212 6.44 -2.70 6.40
CA TYR A 212 6.11 -3.08 7.77
C TYR A 212 5.04 -2.17 8.41
N LEU A 213 5.01 -0.86 8.11
CA LEU A 213 3.96 0.03 8.59
C LEU A 213 2.64 -0.22 7.85
N THR A 214 2.69 -0.45 6.54
CA THR A 214 1.49 -0.81 5.77
C THR A 214 0.93 -2.16 6.21
N THR A 215 1.80 -3.13 6.55
CA THR A 215 1.37 -4.42 7.10
C THR A 215 0.73 -4.24 8.47
N LEU A 216 1.35 -3.46 9.36
CA LEU A 216 0.80 -3.16 10.68
C LEU A 216 -0.59 -2.50 10.58
N ARG A 217 -0.75 -1.52 9.70
CA ARG A 217 -2.04 -0.86 9.40
C ARG A 217 -3.10 -1.86 8.92
N ASP A 218 -2.68 -2.84 8.11
CA ASP A 218 -3.60 -3.78 7.45
C ASP A 218 -3.96 -4.98 8.31
N ILE A 219 -3.18 -5.28 9.36
CA ILE A 219 -3.50 -6.33 10.32
C ILE A 219 -4.76 -5.97 11.09
N TYR A 220 -5.59 -6.99 11.29
CA TYR A 220 -6.78 -6.90 12.11
C TYR A 220 -6.39 -6.85 13.61
N SER A 221 -6.61 -5.71 14.23
CA SER A 221 -6.02 -5.37 15.54
C SER A 221 -6.48 -6.26 16.72
N GLU A 222 -7.69 -6.85 16.66
CA GLU A 222 -8.17 -7.73 17.75
C GLU A 222 -7.30 -8.95 17.99
N ASN A 223 -6.70 -9.47 16.93
CA ASN A 223 -5.88 -10.69 17.00
C ASN A 223 -4.39 -10.40 17.24
N LEU A 224 -3.96 -9.15 17.07
CA LEU A 224 -2.57 -8.76 17.21
C LEU A 224 -2.17 -8.69 18.69
N THR A 225 -1.27 -9.58 19.10
CA THR A 225 -0.80 -9.66 20.51
C THR A 225 0.55 -8.99 20.71
N ASP A 226 1.47 -9.15 19.76
CA ASP A 226 2.84 -8.67 19.86
C ASP A 226 3.33 -8.14 18.51
N ILE A 227 4.14 -7.08 18.56
CA ILE A 227 4.91 -6.54 17.45
C ILE A 227 6.37 -6.60 17.89
N VAL A 228 7.15 -7.50 17.28
CA VAL A 228 8.52 -7.78 17.74
C VAL A 228 9.52 -7.41 16.66
N THR A 229 10.55 -6.66 17.03
CA THR A 229 11.67 -6.34 16.13
C THR A 229 13.00 -6.33 16.85
N ASP A 230 14.08 -6.70 16.17
CA ASP A 230 15.47 -6.58 16.60
C ASP A 230 16.20 -5.39 15.94
N ASP A 231 15.49 -4.60 15.12
CA ASP A 231 16.01 -3.39 14.49
C ASP A 231 15.58 -2.15 15.27
N PRO A 232 16.52 -1.35 15.82
CA PRO A 232 16.18 -0.18 16.64
C PRO A 232 15.50 0.94 15.84
N GLU A 233 15.81 1.10 14.55
CA GLU A 233 15.18 2.13 13.71
C GLU A 233 13.73 1.77 13.41
N ILE A 234 13.46 0.51 13.05
CA ILE A 234 12.12 -0.03 12.86
C ILE A 234 11.32 0.08 14.15
N PHE A 235 11.91 -0.25 15.31
CA PHE A 235 11.23 -0.12 16.60
C PHE A 235 10.80 1.31 16.90
N GLN A 236 11.68 2.29 16.66
CA GLN A 236 11.35 3.70 16.85
C GLN A 236 10.23 4.16 15.91
N GLN A 237 10.26 3.74 14.64
CA GLN A 237 9.23 4.11 13.67
C GLN A 237 7.86 3.50 14.02
N ILE A 238 7.84 2.22 14.44
CA ILE A 238 6.60 1.55 14.89
C ILE A 238 6.01 2.24 16.11
N THR A 239 6.84 2.53 17.13
CA THR A 239 6.33 3.18 18.34
C THR A 239 5.82 4.59 18.06
N SER A 240 6.47 5.35 17.20
CA SER A 240 5.99 6.67 16.75
C SER A 240 4.65 6.55 15.99
N TYR A 241 4.56 5.60 15.07
CA TYR A 241 3.34 5.33 14.29
C TYR A 241 2.16 4.95 15.19
N LEU A 242 2.38 4.02 16.13
CA LEU A 242 1.33 3.57 17.07
C LEU A 242 0.87 4.71 17.98
N LYS A 243 1.78 5.56 18.47
CA LYS A 243 1.42 6.74 19.27
C LYS A 243 0.46 7.69 18.55
N GLU A 244 0.61 7.82 17.24
CA GLU A 244 -0.21 8.72 16.42
C GLU A 244 -1.52 8.08 15.98
N THR A 245 -1.53 6.77 15.71
CA THR A 245 -2.67 6.07 15.07
C THR A 245 -3.48 5.20 16.01
N SER A 246 -2.85 4.56 17.00
CA SER A 246 -3.47 3.57 17.90
C SER A 246 -2.70 3.50 19.22
N PRO A 247 -2.76 4.54 20.08
CA PRO A 247 -1.95 4.62 21.30
C PRO A 247 -2.14 3.45 22.27
N GLU A 248 -3.31 2.82 22.25
CA GLU A 248 -3.64 1.63 23.05
C GLU A 248 -2.82 0.40 22.65
N GLU A 249 -2.33 0.36 21.43
CA GLU A 249 -1.51 -0.74 20.89
C GLU A 249 -0.01 -0.56 21.10
N GLU A 250 0.45 0.60 21.55
CA GLU A 250 1.88 0.89 21.79
C GLU A 250 2.53 -0.16 22.71
N SER A 251 1.81 -0.62 23.72
CA SER A 251 2.27 -1.65 24.66
C SER A 251 2.54 -3.02 24.04
N LYS A 252 2.05 -3.27 22.82
CA LYS A 252 2.29 -4.51 22.07
C LYS A 252 3.67 -4.50 21.38
N ALA A 253 4.30 -3.32 21.19
CA ALA A 253 5.61 -3.20 20.58
C ALA A 253 6.72 -3.66 21.53
N ARG A 254 7.54 -4.60 21.09
CA ARG A 254 8.65 -5.17 21.88
C ARG A 254 9.94 -5.15 21.08
N PHE A 255 10.99 -4.67 21.73
CA PHE A 255 12.33 -4.74 21.19
C PHE A 255 13.01 -6.04 21.64
N TYR A 256 13.46 -6.85 20.67
CA TYR A 256 14.16 -8.10 20.92
C TYR A 256 15.67 -7.86 20.97
N GLN A 257 16.33 -8.31 22.04
CA GLN A 257 17.78 -8.21 22.23
C GLN A 257 18.34 -9.56 22.62
N ASP A 258 18.80 -10.32 21.65
CA ASP A 258 19.62 -11.50 21.90
C ASP A 258 20.74 -11.55 20.84
N LYS A 259 22.00 -11.52 21.30
CA LYS A 259 23.16 -11.53 20.41
C LYS A 259 23.50 -12.93 19.88
N LEU A 260 23.01 -13.98 20.53
CA LEU A 260 23.32 -15.36 20.19
C LEU A 260 22.27 -15.98 19.26
N LEU A 261 21.03 -15.55 19.38
CA LEU A 261 19.92 -16.07 18.59
C LEU A 261 19.20 -14.93 17.85
N PRO A 262 19.51 -14.67 16.57
CA PRO A 262 18.80 -13.66 15.78
C PRO A 262 17.30 -13.93 15.71
N LEU A 263 16.49 -12.87 15.64
CA LEU A 263 15.03 -12.95 15.67
C LEU A 263 14.47 -13.80 14.52
N TYR A 264 15.03 -13.70 13.31
CA TYR A 264 14.58 -14.49 12.16
C TYR A 264 14.79 -16.01 12.36
N LYS A 265 15.83 -16.43 13.13
CA LYS A 265 16.05 -17.82 13.50
C LYS A 265 15.11 -18.29 14.60
N LEU A 266 14.93 -17.46 15.63
CA LEU A 266 13.96 -17.72 16.69
C LEU A 266 12.56 -17.96 16.11
N SER A 267 12.17 -17.14 15.12
CA SER A 267 10.86 -17.19 14.46
C SER A 267 10.79 -18.23 13.32
N ARG A 268 11.86 -19.00 13.09
CA ARG A 268 11.92 -20.04 12.07
C ARG A 268 11.59 -19.58 10.64
N MET A 269 11.93 -18.33 10.31
CA MET A 269 11.65 -17.77 8.97
C MET A 269 12.39 -18.51 7.85
N GLU A 270 13.60 -19.01 8.14
CA GLU A 270 14.37 -19.83 7.19
C GLU A 270 13.59 -21.11 6.82
N ASN A 271 12.96 -21.78 7.80
CA ASN A 271 12.17 -22.99 7.55
C ASN A 271 10.95 -22.68 6.65
N ALA A 272 10.29 -21.54 6.87
CA ALA A 272 9.16 -21.12 6.04
C ALA A 272 9.62 -20.84 4.59
N LEU A 273 10.80 -20.25 4.40
CA LEU A 273 11.38 -20.03 3.07
C LEU A 273 11.76 -21.34 2.38
N ASP A 274 12.35 -22.28 3.11
CA ASP A 274 12.71 -23.61 2.59
C ASP A 274 11.45 -24.39 2.17
N GLU A 275 10.36 -24.25 2.91
CA GLU A 275 9.10 -24.90 2.53
C GLU A 275 8.51 -24.35 1.23
N VAL A 276 8.53 -23.03 1.02
CA VAL A 276 8.01 -22.40 -0.21
C VAL A 276 8.84 -22.75 -1.45
N GLN A 277 10.10 -23.17 -1.28
CA GLN A 277 10.99 -23.55 -2.38
C GLN A 277 10.85 -25.04 -2.80
N LYS A 278 10.10 -25.84 -2.07
CA LYS A 278 9.85 -27.24 -2.44
C LYS A 278 9.02 -27.34 -3.73
N GLU A 279 9.29 -28.33 -4.56
CA GLU A 279 8.51 -28.60 -5.79
C GLU A 279 7.02 -28.87 -5.53
N LYS A 280 6.70 -29.39 -4.34
CA LYS A 280 5.32 -29.66 -3.90
C LYS A 280 5.10 -29.03 -2.54
N ILE A 281 4.07 -28.21 -2.45
CA ILE A 281 3.63 -27.57 -1.21
C ILE A 281 2.22 -28.08 -0.92
N TRP A 282 2.01 -28.58 0.31
CA TRP A 282 0.69 -28.94 0.80
C TRP A 282 0.04 -27.73 1.46
N LEU A 283 -1.10 -27.31 0.95
CA LEU A 283 -1.87 -26.23 1.56
C LEU A 283 -2.73 -26.76 2.71
N ASN A 284 -2.92 -25.97 3.76
CA ASN A 284 -3.78 -26.34 4.90
C ASN A 284 -5.25 -26.61 4.49
N SER A 285 -5.66 -26.11 3.32
CA SER A 285 -6.97 -26.34 2.71
C SER A 285 -7.09 -27.66 1.94
N GLY A 286 -6.03 -28.44 1.85
CA GLY A 286 -5.97 -29.67 1.06
C GLY A 286 -5.75 -29.38 -0.44
N GLY A 287 -4.60 -29.76 -0.98
CA GLY A 287 -4.26 -29.55 -2.39
C GLY A 287 -2.83 -29.93 -2.67
#